data_1ac0031bfa7383446e2c60e3f6ac2aa8
#
_entry.id   1ac0031bfa7383446e2c60e3f6ac2aa8
#
_cell.length_a   1.000
_cell.length_b   1.000
_cell.length_c   1.000
_cell.angle_alpha   90.00
_cell.angle_beta   90.00
_cell.angle_gamma   90.00
#
_symmetry.space_group_name_H-M   'P 1'
#
loop_
_entity.id
_entity.type
_entity.pdbx_description
1 polymer ?
#
loop_
_entity_poly.entity_id
_entity_poly.type
_entity_poly.pdbx_seq_one_letter_code
_entity_poly.pdbx_strand_id
1 'polypeptide(L)'
;MNKSPSESGDPGDQGPPDKLFETIDREVSEAVKWFWATQDTQKAKQQKSANSTRGRRANVLGGKQMDGFASLVEDILLRFGVPQDSIVHNYQATLPGYFRSEKKWDTAVVHDGQLLAAVEFKSIASSFGNNLNNRTEEALGSNTDLRQAYEQGIFAPSAPPWLGYLMLMARDEKSTRPVSVREPTFAVDPVFDGASYALRGEVLCLRMVRQQLVNGAVFMLSDPNGPEGNFSQPNDELRFERFARRLTYHVLGALK
;
A
#
# COMPACT_ATOMS: atom_id res chain seq x y z
N MET A 1 13.03 7.88 60.47
CA MET A 1 12.38 8.53 59.31
C MET A 1 12.84 7.81 58.06
N ASN A 2 12.07 6.82 57.65
CA ASN A 2 12.33 6.05 56.44
C ASN A 2 11.66 6.74 55.26
N LYS A 3 12.45 7.10 54.25
CA LYS A 3 11.94 7.48 52.94
C LYS A 3 11.84 6.22 52.05
N SER A 4 10.63 5.91 51.60
CA SER A 4 10.34 4.89 50.60
C SER A 4 10.88 5.31 49.23
N PRO A 5 11.36 4.37 48.39
CA PRO A 5 11.74 4.67 47.02
C PRO A 5 10.50 4.84 46.15
N SER A 6 10.55 5.82 45.27
CA SER A 6 9.56 6.08 44.23
C SER A 6 9.45 4.90 43.24
N GLU A 7 8.24 4.42 43.00
CA GLU A 7 7.92 3.47 41.97
C GLU A 7 8.22 4.09 40.58
N SER A 8 9.24 3.55 39.94
CA SER A 8 9.46 3.73 38.52
C SER A 8 8.45 2.86 37.79
N GLY A 9 7.47 3.49 37.13
CA GLY A 9 6.53 2.80 36.26
C GLY A 9 7.29 2.04 35.18
N ASP A 10 7.03 0.76 35.10
CA ASP A 10 7.51 -0.17 34.07
C ASP A 10 6.82 0.18 32.73
N PRO A 11 7.54 0.46 31.62
CA PRO A 11 6.96 0.76 30.33
C PRO A 11 6.51 -0.51 29.54
N GLY A 12 6.23 -1.63 30.21
CA GLY A 12 6.20 -2.94 29.58
C GLY A 12 4.93 -3.77 29.71
N ASP A 13 3.70 -3.20 29.78
CA ASP A 13 2.49 -4.01 29.58
C ASP A 13 1.80 -3.67 28.24
N GLN A 14 2.49 -3.94 27.14
CA GLN A 14 1.85 -4.09 25.85
C GLN A 14 1.20 -5.49 25.85
N GLY A 15 -0.14 -5.52 25.93
CA GLY A 15 -0.91 -6.76 25.89
C GLY A 15 -0.51 -7.67 24.70
N PRO A 16 -0.97 -8.95 24.66
CA PRO A 16 -0.52 -9.90 23.67
C PRO A 16 -0.66 -9.32 22.24
N PRO A 17 0.31 -9.59 21.33
CA PRO A 17 0.40 -9.00 20.00
C PRO A 17 -0.90 -9.04 19.20
N ASP A 18 -1.77 -10.01 19.44
CA ASP A 18 -3.05 -10.15 18.74
C ASP A 18 -4.04 -9.03 19.06
N LYS A 19 -4.05 -8.49 20.28
CA LYS A 19 -4.93 -7.37 20.65
C LYS A 19 -4.64 -6.08 19.88
N LEU A 20 -3.40 -5.88 19.45
CA LEU A 20 -3.00 -4.70 18.69
C LEU A 20 -3.59 -4.66 17.26
N PHE A 21 -4.12 -5.78 16.79
CA PHE A 21 -4.81 -5.90 15.51
C PHE A 21 -6.34 -6.02 15.62
N GLU A 22 -6.92 -6.06 16.83
CA GLU A 22 -8.38 -6.21 17.03
C GLU A 22 -9.20 -5.07 16.39
N THR A 23 -8.62 -3.88 16.25
CA THR A 23 -9.30 -2.69 15.70
C THR A 23 -9.02 -2.45 14.22
N ILE A 24 -8.27 -3.33 13.57
CA ILE A 24 -7.70 -3.08 12.25
C ILE A 24 -8.74 -2.81 11.16
N ASP A 25 -9.87 -3.53 11.17
CA ASP A 25 -10.93 -3.33 10.18
C ASP A 25 -11.60 -1.95 10.34
N ARG A 26 -11.73 -1.45 11.57
CA ARG A 26 -12.21 -0.10 11.84
C ARG A 26 -11.21 0.95 11.35
N GLU A 27 -9.93 0.73 11.58
CA GLU A 27 -8.86 1.64 11.15
C GLU A 27 -8.73 1.67 9.62
N VAL A 28 -8.88 0.54 8.95
CA VAL A 28 -8.99 0.45 7.49
C VAL A 28 -10.20 1.22 6.98
N SER A 29 -11.36 1.09 7.66
CA SER A 29 -12.57 1.86 7.32
C SER A 29 -12.33 3.37 7.38
N GLU A 30 -11.60 3.87 8.38
CA GLU A 30 -11.24 5.30 8.47
C GLU A 30 -10.30 5.73 7.33
N ALA A 31 -9.32 4.90 6.96
CA ALA A 31 -8.45 5.17 5.82
C ALA A 31 -9.23 5.20 4.49
N VAL A 32 -10.23 4.34 4.32
CA VAL A 32 -11.15 4.35 3.16
C VAL A 32 -12.03 5.60 3.14
N LYS A 33 -12.55 6.06 4.28
CA LYS A 33 -13.29 7.33 4.38
C LYS A 33 -12.41 8.50 3.93
N TRP A 34 -11.17 8.57 4.42
CA TRP A 34 -10.20 9.57 4.01
C TRP A 34 -9.96 9.57 2.49
N PHE A 35 -9.82 8.37 1.92
CA PHE A 35 -9.64 8.21 0.48
C PHE A 35 -10.76 8.87 -0.31
N TRP A 36 -12.03 8.55 -0.01
CA TRP A 36 -13.17 9.10 -0.74
C TRP A 36 -13.36 10.60 -0.50
N ALA A 37 -13.23 11.09 0.72
CA ALA A 37 -13.31 12.52 1.03
C ALA A 37 -12.26 13.34 0.27
N THR A 38 -11.04 12.81 0.13
CA THR A 38 -9.97 13.42 -0.65
C THR A 38 -10.27 13.41 -2.14
N GLN A 39 -10.81 12.31 -2.68
CA GLN A 39 -11.25 12.20 -4.07
C GLN A 39 -12.31 13.24 -4.43
N ASP A 40 -13.32 13.41 -3.60
CA ASP A 40 -14.42 14.35 -3.85
C ASP A 40 -13.93 15.81 -3.80
N THR A 41 -13.04 16.11 -2.86
CA THR A 41 -12.37 17.42 -2.81
C THR A 41 -11.57 17.71 -4.08
N GLN A 42 -10.89 16.72 -4.64
CA GLN A 42 -10.12 16.85 -5.87
C GLN A 42 -11.03 17.04 -7.09
N LYS A 43 -12.13 16.27 -7.20
CA LYS A 43 -13.14 16.42 -8.26
C LYS A 43 -13.76 17.82 -8.23
N ALA A 44 -14.14 18.33 -7.05
CA ALA A 44 -14.69 19.66 -6.89
C ALA A 44 -13.70 20.78 -7.30
N LYS A 45 -12.41 20.62 -6.99
CA LYS A 45 -11.34 21.54 -7.43
C LYS A 45 -11.11 21.48 -8.92
N GLN A 46 -11.14 20.29 -9.54
CA GLN A 46 -10.99 20.13 -10.98
C GLN A 46 -12.15 20.75 -11.75
N GLN A 47 -13.38 20.60 -11.28
CA GLN A 47 -14.57 21.23 -11.89
C GLN A 47 -14.50 22.76 -11.82
N LYS A 48 -14.03 23.34 -10.73
CA LYS A 48 -13.77 24.78 -10.59
C LYS A 48 -12.61 25.27 -11.47
N SER A 49 -11.59 24.43 -11.69
CA SER A 49 -10.40 24.74 -12.50
C SER A 49 -10.60 24.49 -14.00
N ALA A 50 -11.56 23.67 -14.40
CA ALA A 50 -11.90 23.45 -15.82
C ALA A 50 -12.42 24.71 -16.49
N ASN A 51 -12.86 25.72 -15.71
CA ASN A 51 -13.20 27.06 -16.16
C ASN A 51 -11.98 28.00 -16.25
N SER A 52 -10.78 27.59 -15.89
CA SER A 52 -9.54 28.37 -16.01
C SER A 52 -8.36 27.45 -16.37
N THR A 53 -8.00 27.48 -17.66
CA THR A 53 -6.72 27.05 -18.26
C THR A 53 -6.19 25.64 -17.93
N ARG A 54 -6.23 24.76 -18.93
CA ARG A 54 -5.56 23.45 -19.00
C ARG A 54 -4.07 23.57 -18.67
N GLY A 55 -3.56 22.80 -17.73
CA GLY A 55 -2.12 22.57 -17.60
C GLY A 55 -1.65 22.00 -16.28
N ARG A 56 -0.99 20.87 -16.32
CA ARG A 56 0.07 20.33 -15.41
C ARG A 56 -0.18 20.16 -13.89
N ARG A 57 -1.28 20.59 -13.30
CA ARG A 57 -1.52 20.48 -11.85
C ARG A 57 -2.27 19.22 -11.39
N ALA A 58 -2.76 18.40 -12.32
CA ALA A 58 -3.52 17.19 -11.99
C ALA A 58 -2.68 16.08 -11.32
N ASN A 59 -1.38 16.00 -11.64
CA ASN A 59 -0.51 14.95 -11.11
C ASN A 59 -0.02 15.17 -9.67
N VAL A 60 -0.01 16.41 -9.18
CA VAL A 60 0.51 16.73 -7.83
C VAL A 60 -0.50 16.39 -6.73
N LEU A 61 -1.79 16.25 -7.06
CA LEU A 61 -2.86 15.95 -6.10
C LEU A 61 -3.19 14.45 -6.01
N GLY A 62 -2.68 13.63 -6.93
CA GLY A 62 -3.00 12.20 -7.03
C GLY A 62 -2.41 11.32 -5.90
N GLY A 63 -1.39 11.81 -5.17
CA GLY A 63 -0.77 11.07 -4.06
C GLY A 63 -1.54 11.16 -2.74
N LYS A 64 -2.14 12.29 -2.44
CA LYS A 64 -2.74 12.57 -1.12
C LYS A 64 -3.93 11.68 -0.74
N GLN A 65 -4.60 11.07 -1.70
CA GLN A 65 -5.76 10.21 -1.42
C GLN A 65 -5.38 8.91 -0.69
N MET A 66 -4.14 8.44 -0.84
CA MET A 66 -3.65 7.24 -0.17
C MET A 66 -2.92 7.54 1.16
N ASP A 67 -2.79 8.82 1.53
CA ASP A 67 -2.11 9.23 2.77
C ASP A 67 -2.74 8.59 4.02
N GLY A 68 -4.07 8.35 4.02
CA GLY A 68 -4.75 7.64 5.11
C GLY A 68 -4.22 6.22 5.33
N PHE A 69 -3.86 5.50 4.27
CA PHE A 69 -3.24 4.18 4.37
C PHE A 69 -1.78 4.25 4.79
N ALA A 70 -1.05 5.28 4.34
CA ALA A 70 0.33 5.51 4.77
C ALA A 70 0.38 5.78 6.28
N SER A 71 -0.51 6.68 6.79
CA SER A 71 -0.64 6.94 8.22
C SER A 71 -1.05 5.70 9.00
N LEU A 72 -2.00 4.89 8.49
CA LEU A 72 -2.40 3.65 9.15
C LEU A 72 -1.23 2.67 9.30
N VAL A 73 -0.41 2.51 8.27
CA VAL A 73 0.78 1.65 8.33
C VAL A 73 1.78 2.20 9.33
N GLU A 74 2.03 3.52 9.34
CA GLU A 74 2.88 4.19 10.33
C GLU A 74 2.38 3.96 11.75
N ASP A 75 1.09 4.24 12.03
CA ASP A 75 0.48 4.07 13.35
C ASP A 75 0.62 2.63 13.88
N ILE A 76 0.45 1.63 13.00
CA ILE A 76 0.66 0.23 13.35
C ILE A 76 2.12 -0.02 13.72
N LEU A 77 3.08 0.41 12.92
CA LEU A 77 4.50 0.21 13.19
C LEU A 77 4.92 0.88 14.51
N LEU A 78 4.47 2.13 14.75
CA LEU A 78 4.70 2.85 15.99
C LEU A 78 4.12 2.13 17.20
N ARG A 79 2.89 1.63 17.11
CA ARG A 79 2.19 0.85 18.13
C ARG A 79 2.99 -0.40 18.57
N PHE A 80 3.75 -0.96 17.65
CA PHE A 80 4.62 -2.11 17.90
C PHE A 80 6.05 -1.71 18.32
N GLY A 81 6.34 -0.42 18.48
CA GLY A 81 7.62 0.06 19.00
C GLY A 81 8.69 0.30 17.93
N VAL A 82 8.32 0.38 16.66
CA VAL A 82 9.25 0.85 15.61
C VAL A 82 9.55 2.33 15.87
N PRO A 83 10.82 2.78 15.90
CA PRO A 83 11.14 4.18 16.11
C PRO A 83 10.55 5.08 15.01
N GLN A 84 9.99 6.21 15.41
CA GLN A 84 9.32 7.12 14.48
C GLN A 84 10.26 7.68 13.40
N ASP A 85 11.49 7.96 13.75
CA ASP A 85 12.52 8.45 12.83
C ASP A 85 12.97 7.40 11.80
N SER A 86 12.65 6.13 12.04
CA SER A 86 12.88 5.06 11.09
C SER A 86 11.80 4.96 10.01
N ILE A 87 10.62 5.58 10.19
CA ILE A 87 9.51 5.52 9.24
C ILE A 87 9.53 6.80 8.40
N VAL A 88 9.75 6.67 7.10
CA VAL A 88 9.90 7.82 6.20
C VAL A 88 8.88 7.77 5.06
N HIS A 89 8.45 8.96 4.64
CA HIS A 89 7.43 9.16 3.63
C HIS A 89 7.87 10.16 2.56
N ASN A 90 7.19 10.17 1.44
CA ASN A 90 7.34 11.18 0.40
C ASN A 90 8.80 11.31 -0.10
N TYR A 91 9.38 12.50 -0.01
CA TYR A 91 10.74 12.77 -0.47
C TYR A 91 11.80 11.96 0.30
N GLN A 92 11.59 11.76 1.59
CA GLN A 92 12.51 10.97 2.43
C GLN A 92 12.47 9.47 2.08
N ALA A 93 11.37 8.98 1.50
CA ALA A 93 11.24 7.61 0.99
C ALA A 93 11.74 7.47 -0.47
N THR A 94 12.63 8.36 -0.93
CA THR A 94 13.27 8.24 -2.24
C THR A 94 14.43 7.28 -2.13
N LEU A 95 14.33 6.14 -2.82
CA LEU A 95 15.31 5.07 -2.80
C LEU A 95 16.00 4.94 -4.15
N PRO A 96 17.30 4.62 -4.19
CA PRO A 96 18.00 4.34 -5.44
C PRO A 96 17.41 3.11 -6.13
N GLY A 97 17.43 3.09 -7.46
CA GLY A 97 17.06 1.97 -8.28
C GLY A 97 18.29 1.34 -8.97
N TYR A 98 18.05 0.27 -9.70
CA TYR A 98 19.07 -0.33 -10.58
C TYR A 98 18.90 0.09 -12.03
N PHE A 99 17.64 0.09 -12.52
CA PHE A 99 17.33 0.48 -13.91
C PHE A 99 17.01 1.97 -14.04
N ARG A 100 16.90 2.70 -12.92
CA ARG A 100 16.69 4.15 -12.83
C ARG A 100 17.54 4.71 -11.71
N SER A 101 17.79 6.02 -11.74
CA SER A 101 18.57 6.68 -10.68
C SER A 101 17.90 6.53 -9.31
N GLU A 102 16.59 6.75 -9.26
CA GLU A 102 15.84 6.77 -8.01
C GLU A 102 14.33 6.57 -8.23
N LYS A 103 13.64 6.15 -7.18
CA LYS A 103 12.18 6.13 -7.10
C LYS A 103 11.71 6.61 -5.73
N LYS A 104 10.73 7.50 -5.74
CA LYS A 104 10.00 7.88 -4.53
C LYS A 104 8.95 6.81 -4.22
N TRP A 105 9.08 6.15 -3.08
CA TRP A 105 8.09 5.24 -2.52
C TRP A 105 7.09 6.01 -1.65
N ASP A 106 5.93 5.44 -1.37
CA ASP A 106 4.93 6.09 -0.52
C ASP A 106 5.36 6.03 0.95
N THR A 107 5.88 4.86 1.39
CA THR A 107 6.43 4.64 2.74
C THR A 107 7.66 3.76 2.64
N ALA A 108 8.71 4.08 3.41
CA ALA A 108 9.83 3.18 3.63
C ALA A 108 10.18 3.13 5.13
N VAL A 109 10.79 2.03 5.57
CA VAL A 109 11.35 1.88 6.91
C VAL A 109 12.85 1.74 6.76
N VAL A 110 13.58 2.71 7.32
CA VAL A 110 15.05 2.78 7.30
C VAL A 110 15.53 2.96 8.72
N HIS A 111 16.33 2.03 9.21
CA HIS A 111 16.88 2.09 10.57
C HIS A 111 18.37 1.84 10.52
N ASP A 112 19.16 2.69 11.19
CA ASP A 112 20.63 2.65 11.23
C ASP A 112 21.27 2.47 9.83
N GLY A 113 20.72 3.20 8.84
CA GLY A 113 21.20 3.16 7.46
C GLY A 113 20.82 1.89 6.68
N GLN A 114 20.00 1.02 7.25
CA GLN A 114 19.51 -0.20 6.61
C GLN A 114 18.07 -0.02 6.12
N LEU A 115 17.79 -0.41 4.88
CA LEU A 115 16.44 -0.46 4.35
C LEU A 115 15.74 -1.73 4.85
N LEU A 116 14.73 -1.59 5.70
CA LEU A 116 13.97 -2.70 6.25
C LEU A 116 12.70 -3.01 5.46
N ALA A 117 12.01 -1.99 4.95
CA ALA A 117 10.80 -2.17 4.15
C ALA A 117 10.56 -1.02 3.18
N ALA A 118 9.83 -1.28 2.09
CA ALA A 118 9.27 -0.28 1.20
C ALA A 118 7.85 -0.68 0.80
N VAL A 119 6.92 0.27 0.83
CA VAL A 119 5.49 0.06 0.55
C VAL A 119 5.01 1.06 -0.48
N GLU A 120 4.23 0.56 -1.42
CA GLU A 120 3.57 1.34 -2.46
C GLU A 120 2.05 1.22 -2.33
N PHE A 121 1.33 2.35 -2.37
CA PHE A 121 -0.12 2.41 -2.31
C PHE A 121 -0.67 2.87 -3.65
N LYS A 122 -1.64 2.14 -4.19
CA LYS A 122 -2.28 2.46 -5.46
C LYS A 122 -3.79 2.41 -5.36
N SER A 123 -4.45 3.24 -6.17
CA SER A 123 -5.90 3.20 -6.28
C SER A 123 -6.35 3.26 -7.74
N ILE A 124 -7.54 2.72 -7.98
CA ILE A 124 -8.25 2.78 -9.27
C ILE A 124 -9.70 3.15 -8.99
N ALA A 125 -10.05 4.42 -9.23
CA ALA A 125 -11.41 4.93 -9.01
C ALA A 125 -12.22 5.09 -10.31
N SER A 126 -11.58 4.99 -11.49
CA SER A 126 -12.22 5.10 -12.80
C SER A 126 -11.28 4.58 -13.89
N SER A 127 -11.75 4.54 -15.16
CA SER A 127 -10.94 4.11 -16.32
C SER A 127 -10.22 2.78 -16.06
N PHE A 128 -10.95 1.81 -15.50
CA PHE A 128 -10.41 0.60 -14.87
C PHE A 128 -9.41 -0.14 -15.77
N GLY A 129 -9.70 -0.33 -17.06
CA GLY A 129 -8.79 -1.05 -17.97
C GLY A 129 -7.43 -0.39 -18.12
N ASN A 130 -7.41 0.90 -18.48
CA ASN A 130 -6.16 1.63 -18.66
C ASN A 130 -5.38 1.78 -17.33
N ASN A 131 -6.10 2.11 -16.24
CA ASN A 131 -5.45 2.28 -14.95
C ASN A 131 -4.91 0.95 -14.41
N LEU A 132 -5.63 -0.16 -14.58
CA LEU A 132 -5.13 -1.46 -14.13
C LEU A 132 -3.87 -1.87 -14.91
N ASN A 133 -3.85 -1.66 -16.25
CA ASN A 133 -2.64 -1.91 -17.04
C ASN A 133 -1.45 -1.08 -16.53
N ASN A 134 -1.65 0.23 -16.34
CA ASN A 134 -0.59 1.10 -15.81
C ASN A 134 -0.13 0.66 -14.43
N ARG A 135 -1.05 0.29 -13.51
CA ARG A 135 -0.70 -0.21 -12.19
C ARG A 135 0.07 -1.51 -12.24
N THR A 136 -0.26 -2.39 -13.21
CA THR A 136 0.50 -3.62 -13.44
C THR A 136 1.94 -3.31 -13.84
N GLU A 137 2.13 -2.45 -14.84
CA GLU A 137 3.47 -2.07 -15.32
C GLU A 137 4.28 -1.36 -14.21
N GLU A 138 3.68 -0.41 -13.50
CA GLU A 138 4.31 0.30 -12.37
C GLU A 138 4.72 -0.65 -11.24
N ALA A 139 3.83 -1.57 -10.85
CA ALA A 139 4.10 -2.51 -9.77
C ALA A 139 5.24 -3.48 -10.13
N LEU A 140 5.15 -4.12 -11.30
CA LEU A 140 6.20 -5.04 -11.76
C LEU A 140 7.55 -4.33 -11.91
N GLY A 141 7.56 -3.17 -12.59
CA GLY A 141 8.79 -2.39 -12.81
C GLY A 141 9.42 -1.90 -11.50
N SER A 142 8.62 -1.36 -10.58
CA SER A 142 9.15 -0.79 -9.33
C SER A 142 9.72 -1.86 -8.39
N ASN A 143 9.01 -2.97 -8.22
CA ASN A 143 9.46 -4.03 -7.32
C ASN A 143 10.66 -4.82 -7.90
N THR A 144 10.68 -5.04 -9.22
CA THR A 144 11.83 -5.65 -9.89
C THR A 144 13.07 -4.76 -9.79
N ASP A 145 12.90 -3.45 -10.01
CA ASP A 145 13.99 -2.46 -9.93
C ASP A 145 14.64 -2.41 -8.54
N LEU A 146 13.81 -2.33 -7.47
CA LEU A 146 14.34 -2.31 -6.10
C LEU A 146 15.00 -3.63 -5.71
N ARG A 147 14.40 -4.77 -6.10
CA ARG A 147 15.00 -6.07 -5.86
C ARG A 147 16.37 -6.19 -6.56
N GLN A 148 16.45 -5.78 -7.82
CA GLN A 148 17.71 -5.79 -8.54
C GLN A 148 18.75 -4.86 -7.92
N ALA A 149 18.33 -3.66 -7.46
CA ALA A 149 19.20 -2.75 -6.71
C ALA A 149 19.75 -3.40 -5.43
N TYR A 150 18.91 -4.13 -4.70
CA TYR A 150 19.33 -4.90 -3.53
C TYR A 150 20.34 -6.01 -3.89
N GLU A 151 20.05 -6.82 -4.92
CA GLU A 151 20.91 -7.90 -5.37
C GLU A 151 22.29 -7.42 -5.86
N GLN A 152 22.36 -6.19 -6.37
CA GLN A 152 23.61 -5.53 -6.76
C GLN A 152 24.34 -4.84 -5.59
N GLY A 153 23.85 -4.98 -4.36
CA GLY A 153 24.50 -4.47 -3.16
C GLY A 153 24.33 -2.96 -2.94
N ILE A 154 23.40 -2.29 -3.65
CA ILE A 154 23.16 -0.84 -3.50
C ILE A 154 22.70 -0.52 -2.06
N PHE A 155 22.04 -1.45 -1.39
CA PHE A 155 21.55 -1.31 -0.03
C PHE A 155 22.41 -2.02 1.03
N ALA A 156 23.63 -2.44 0.69
CA ALA A 156 24.50 -3.10 1.67
C ALA A 156 24.80 -2.16 2.86
N PRO A 157 24.77 -2.65 4.11
CA PRO A 157 24.69 -4.06 4.54
C PRO A 157 23.25 -4.55 4.84
N SER A 158 22.21 -3.89 4.32
CA SER A 158 20.83 -4.29 4.60
C SER A 158 20.56 -5.77 4.30
N ALA A 159 19.76 -6.41 5.15
CA ALA A 159 19.11 -7.68 4.81
C ALA A 159 18.04 -7.45 3.70
N PRO A 160 17.49 -8.51 3.06
CA PRO A 160 16.44 -8.32 2.05
C PRO A 160 15.27 -7.50 2.59
N PRO A 161 14.97 -6.33 2.00
CA PRO A 161 13.88 -5.48 2.47
C PRO A 161 12.52 -6.13 2.22
N TRP A 162 11.57 -5.89 3.10
CA TRP A 162 10.19 -6.29 2.90
C TRP A 162 9.50 -5.35 1.90
N LEU A 163 8.98 -5.91 0.81
CA LEU A 163 8.27 -5.15 -0.21
C LEU A 163 6.76 -5.33 -0.08
N GLY A 164 6.04 -4.23 0.02
CA GLY A 164 4.59 -4.18 0.17
C GLY A 164 3.88 -3.46 -0.96
N TYR A 165 2.69 -3.96 -1.31
CA TYR A 165 1.84 -3.35 -2.31
C TYR A 165 0.38 -3.34 -1.84
N LEU A 166 -0.28 -2.19 -1.89
CA LEU A 166 -1.70 -2.06 -1.58
C LEU A 166 -2.45 -1.45 -2.76
N MET A 167 -3.53 -2.12 -3.18
CA MET A 167 -4.43 -1.61 -4.21
C MET A 167 -5.86 -1.48 -3.68
N LEU A 168 -6.38 -0.25 -3.70
CA LEU A 168 -7.79 0.05 -3.49
C LEU A 168 -8.47 0.30 -4.85
N MET A 169 -9.52 -0.46 -5.18
CA MET A 169 -10.29 -0.26 -6.40
C MET A 169 -11.74 0.13 -6.06
N ALA A 170 -12.28 1.12 -6.78
CA ALA A 170 -13.68 1.44 -6.67
C ALA A 170 -14.54 0.25 -7.10
N ARG A 171 -15.55 -0.08 -6.28
CA ARG A 171 -16.57 -1.07 -6.59
C ARG A 171 -17.70 -0.39 -7.34
N ASP A 172 -17.81 -0.61 -8.61
CA ASP A 172 -18.96 -0.22 -9.43
C ASP A 172 -19.25 -1.28 -10.51
N GLU A 173 -20.30 -1.09 -11.27
CA GLU A 173 -20.68 -2.03 -12.33
C GLU A 173 -19.53 -2.24 -13.34
N LYS A 174 -18.80 -1.18 -13.71
CA LYS A 174 -17.71 -1.27 -14.70
C LYS A 174 -16.51 -2.03 -14.18
N SER A 175 -16.24 -1.99 -12.87
CA SER A 175 -15.14 -2.72 -12.26
C SER A 175 -15.47 -4.19 -12.00
N THR A 176 -16.78 -4.52 -11.81
CA THR A 176 -17.21 -5.85 -11.35
C THR A 176 -17.84 -6.71 -12.43
N ARG A 177 -18.34 -6.12 -13.52
CA ARG A 177 -18.91 -6.89 -14.64
C ARG A 177 -17.84 -7.66 -15.41
N PRO A 178 -18.20 -8.80 -16.03
CA PRO A 178 -17.33 -9.52 -16.96
C PRO A 178 -16.82 -8.63 -18.08
N VAL A 179 -15.56 -8.81 -18.46
CA VAL A 179 -14.88 -8.08 -19.53
C VAL A 179 -14.28 -9.09 -20.51
N SER A 180 -14.65 -9.00 -21.79
CA SER A 180 -14.07 -9.84 -22.82
C SER A 180 -12.57 -9.58 -22.99
N VAL A 181 -11.84 -10.61 -23.36
CA VAL A 181 -10.43 -10.53 -23.75
C VAL A 181 -10.32 -10.58 -25.29
N ARG A 182 -9.19 -10.13 -25.80
CA ARG A 182 -8.85 -10.24 -27.22
C ARG A 182 -7.79 -11.31 -27.39
N GLU A 183 -8.03 -12.25 -28.26
CA GLU A 183 -7.12 -13.38 -28.56
C GLU A 183 -6.80 -13.40 -30.06
N PRO A 184 -6.03 -12.42 -30.58
CA PRO A 184 -5.79 -12.32 -32.02
C PRO A 184 -4.88 -13.43 -32.55
N THR A 185 -3.98 -13.98 -31.73
CA THR A 185 -2.96 -14.96 -32.19
C THR A 185 -2.77 -16.06 -31.15
N PHE A 186 -2.65 -15.72 -29.89
CA PHE A 186 -2.45 -16.67 -28.80
C PHE A 186 -3.60 -16.55 -27.78
N ALA A 187 -4.04 -17.69 -27.26
CA ALA A 187 -5.00 -17.74 -26.17
C ALA A 187 -4.42 -17.04 -24.93
N VAL A 188 -5.27 -16.28 -24.25
CA VAL A 188 -4.91 -15.70 -22.95
C VAL A 188 -4.96 -16.77 -21.86
N ASP A 189 -4.31 -16.50 -20.73
CA ASP A 189 -4.44 -17.34 -19.55
C ASP A 189 -5.94 -17.44 -19.15
N PRO A 190 -6.49 -18.66 -18.97
CA PRO A 190 -7.90 -18.88 -18.70
C PRO A 190 -8.47 -18.12 -17.50
N VAL A 191 -7.64 -17.75 -16.53
CA VAL A 191 -8.04 -16.93 -15.37
C VAL A 191 -8.60 -15.55 -15.80
N PHE A 192 -8.25 -15.07 -16.99
CA PHE A 192 -8.69 -13.78 -17.52
C PHE A 192 -9.93 -13.86 -18.41
N ASP A 193 -10.37 -15.06 -18.77
CA ASP A 193 -11.58 -15.24 -19.60
C ASP A 193 -12.81 -14.78 -18.81
N GLY A 194 -13.53 -13.79 -19.38
CA GLY A 194 -14.66 -13.16 -18.70
C GLY A 194 -14.33 -12.46 -17.38
N ALA A 195 -13.05 -12.36 -16.97
CA ALA A 195 -12.66 -11.76 -15.71
C ALA A 195 -12.97 -10.25 -15.68
N SER A 196 -13.66 -9.82 -14.61
CA SER A 196 -13.86 -8.40 -14.34
C SER A 196 -12.53 -7.70 -14.01
N TYR A 197 -12.49 -6.36 -14.05
CA TYR A 197 -11.30 -5.62 -13.63
C TYR A 197 -10.98 -5.85 -12.16
N ALA A 198 -11.99 -6.02 -11.30
CA ALA A 198 -11.78 -6.38 -9.89
C ALA A 198 -11.05 -7.71 -9.76
N LEU A 199 -11.50 -8.76 -10.46
CA LEU A 199 -10.81 -10.06 -10.45
C LEU A 199 -9.39 -9.96 -11.02
N ARG A 200 -9.19 -9.21 -12.11
CA ARG A 200 -7.84 -9.00 -12.69
C ARG A 200 -6.90 -8.29 -11.71
N GLY A 201 -7.40 -7.31 -10.93
CA GLY A 201 -6.62 -6.64 -9.88
C GLY A 201 -6.26 -7.59 -8.73
N GLU A 202 -7.20 -8.44 -8.31
CA GLU A 202 -6.95 -9.49 -7.32
C GLU A 202 -5.89 -10.49 -7.82
N VAL A 203 -6.02 -10.98 -9.05
CA VAL A 203 -5.04 -11.89 -9.68
C VAL A 203 -3.65 -11.27 -9.76
N LEU A 204 -3.54 -9.98 -10.11
CA LEU A 204 -2.27 -9.27 -10.11
C LEU A 204 -1.62 -9.33 -8.72
N CYS A 205 -2.34 -8.93 -7.68
CA CYS A 205 -1.84 -8.91 -6.31
C CYS A 205 -1.43 -10.31 -5.83
N LEU A 206 -2.26 -11.33 -6.09
CA LEU A 206 -1.94 -12.73 -5.76
C LEU A 206 -0.68 -13.22 -6.47
N ARG A 207 -0.55 -12.95 -7.75
CA ARG A 207 0.61 -13.37 -8.54
C ARG A 207 1.88 -12.69 -8.06
N MET A 208 1.83 -11.40 -7.72
CA MET A 208 2.99 -10.71 -7.16
C MET A 208 3.48 -11.35 -5.86
N VAL A 209 2.58 -11.73 -4.96
CA VAL A 209 2.95 -12.42 -3.71
C VAL A 209 3.49 -13.82 -4.00
N ARG A 210 2.79 -14.62 -4.81
CA ARG A 210 3.15 -16.01 -5.11
C ARG A 210 4.45 -16.14 -5.91
N GLN A 211 4.74 -15.16 -6.76
CA GLN A 211 6.02 -15.07 -7.48
C GLN A 211 7.11 -14.34 -6.67
N GLN A 212 6.81 -14.02 -5.40
CA GLN A 212 7.74 -13.33 -4.50
C GLN A 212 8.25 -11.99 -5.04
N LEU A 213 7.51 -11.32 -5.93
CA LEU A 213 7.81 -9.96 -6.36
C LEU A 213 7.58 -8.95 -5.25
N VAL A 214 6.62 -9.24 -4.36
CA VAL A 214 6.39 -8.54 -3.09
C VAL A 214 6.24 -9.56 -1.96
N ASN A 215 6.54 -9.16 -0.74
CA ASN A 215 6.41 -10.00 0.44
C ASN A 215 4.97 -10.02 0.98
N GLY A 216 4.18 -8.98 0.67
CA GLY A 216 2.77 -8.90 0.99
C GLY A 216 2.04 -7.95 0.06
N ALA A 217 0.80 -8.29 -0.26
CA ALA A 217 -0.09 -7.39 -0.99
C ALA A 217 -1.46 -7.32 -0.33
N VAL A 218 -2.13 -6.18 -0.56
CA VAL A 218 -3.54 -5.96 -0.20
C VAL A 218 -4.32 -5.67 -1.47
N PHE A 219 -5.47 -6.33 -1.61
CA PHE A 219 -6.47 -5.94 -2.60
C PHE A 219 -7.80 -5.72 -1.92
N MET A 220 -8.38 -4.53 -2.10
CA MET A 220 -9.68 -4.19 -1.55
C MET A 220 -10.55 -3.43 -2.54
N LEU A 221 -11.85 -3.61 -2.38
CA LEU A 221 -12.90 -2.92 -3.12
C LEU A 221 -13.67 -2.03 -2.16
N SER A 222 -14.03 -0.82 -2.59
CA SER A 222 -14.88 0.09 -1.83
C SER A 222 -15.88 0.77 -2.77
N ASP A 223 -17.15 0.81 -2.37
CA ASP A 223 -18.21 1.46 -3.12
C ASP A 223 -18.27 2.96 -2.77
N PRO A 224 -18.02 3.86 -3.74
CA PRO A 224 -18.11 5.29 -3.50
C PRO A 224 -19.52 5.79 -3.13
N ASN A 225 -20.56 5.02 -3.44
CA ASN A 225 -21.96 5.35 -3.16
C ASN A 225 -22.53 4.56 -1.97
N GLY A 226 -21.73 3.68 -1.37
CA GLY A 226 -22.10 2.89 -0.21
C GLY A 226 -21.91 3.64 1.11
N PRO A 227 -22.15 2.98 2.24
CA PRO A 227 -21.85 3.55 3.56
C PRO A 227 -20.41 4.05 3.65
N GLU A 228 -20.21 5.17 4.34
CA GLU A 228 -18.86 5.73 4.53
C GLU A 228 -17.89 4.70 5.13
N GLY A 229 -16.70 4.61 4.52
CA GLY A 229 -15.67 3.68 4.96
C GLY A 229 -15.96 2.21 4.64
N ASN A 230 -16.98 1.93 3.81
CA ASN A 230 -17.25 0.56 3.38
C ASN A 230 -16.08 0.01 2.56
N PHE A 231 -15.73 -1.23 2.80
CA PHE A 231 -14.76 -1.96 2.00
C PHE A 231 -15.03 -3.47 2.04
N SER A 232 -14.47 -4.17 1.09
CA SER A 232 -14.41 -5.64 1.09
C SER A 232 -13.06 -6.11 0.61
N GLN A 233 -12.60 -7.22 1.17
CA GLN A 233 -11.35 -7.89 0.82
C GLN A 233 -11.71 -9.30 0.34
N PRO A 234 -11.85 -9.51 -0.98
CA PRO A 234 -12.42 -10.75 -1.52
C PRO A 234 -11.53 -11.98 -1.33
N ASN A 235 -10.27 -11.77 -0.95
CA ASN A 235 -9.28 -12.84 -0.84
C ASN A 235 -8.53 -12.76 0.49
N ASP A 236 -8.53 -13.85 1.25
CA ASP A 236 -7.90 -13.91 2.57
C ASP A 236 -6.38 -13.76 2.52
N GLU A 237 -5.72 -14.17 1.43
CA GLU A 237 -4.28 -13.97 1.26
C GLU A 237 -3.91 -12.47 1.11
N LEU A 238 -4.88 -11.64 0.67
CA LEU A 238 -4.72 -10.22 0.36
C LEU A 238 -5.38 -9.29 1.40
N ARG A 239 -5.67 -9.78 2.60
CA ARG A 239 -6.25 -8.97 3.67
C ARG A 239 -5.22 -8.02 4.28
N PHE A 240 -5.67 -6.82 4.64
CA PHE A 240 -4.82 -5.79 5.24
C PHE A 240 -4.22 -6.26 6.59
N GLU A 241 -4.98 -6.97 7.41
CA GLU A 241 -4.48 -7.52 8.67
C GLU A 241 -3.26 -8.42 8.45
N ARG A 242 -3.36 -9.35 7.49
CA ARG A 242 -2.27 -10.26 7.15
C ARG A 242 -1.03 -9.53 6.64
N PHE A 243 -1.25 -8.50 5.81
CA PHE A 243 -0.19 -7.62 5.31
C PHE A 243 0.49 -6.89 6.47
N ALA A 244 -0.29 -6.23 7.33
CA ALA A 244 0.21 -5.47 8.46
C ALA A 244 1.02 -6.34 9.44
N ARG A 245 0.51 -7.53 9.79
CA ARG A 245 1.23 -8.49 10.63
C ARG A 245 2.58 -8.88 10.04
N ARG A 246 2.62 -9.23 8.75
CA ARG A 246 3.86 -9.65 8.08
C ARG A 246 4.89 -8.53 8.01
N LEU A 247 4.46 -7.32 7.65
CA LEU A 247 5.32 -6.14 7.64
C LEU A 247 5.91 -5.87 9.03
N THR A 248 5.03 -5.78 10.04
CA THR A 248 5.43 -5.46 11.42
C THR A 248 6.43 -6.48 11.96
N TYR A 249 6.15 -7.76 11.86
CA TYR A 249 7.07 -8.79 12.38
C TYR A 249 8.39 -8.85 11.62
N HIS A 250 8.40 -8.58 10.31
CA HIS A 250 9.65 -8.46 9.56
C HIS A 250 10.49 -7.28 10.07
N VAL A 251 9.89 -6.10 10.21
CA VAL A 251 10.58 -4.90 10.70
C VAL A 251 11.11 -5.11 12.12
N LEU A 252 10.29 -5.61 13.04
CA LEU A 252 10.71 -5.89 14.42
C LEU A 252 11.83 -6.93 14.51
N GLY A 253 11.81 -7.93 13.63
CA GLY A 253 12.89 -8.92 13.55
C GLY A 253 14.22 -8.33 13.12
N ALA A 254 14.18 -7.27 12.32
CA ALA A 254 15.36 -6.59 11.78
C ALA A 254 15.87 -5.44 12.68
N LEU A 255 15.08 -4.96 13.65
CA LEU A 255 15.49 -3.95 14.63
C LEU A 255 16.36 -4.50 15.79
N LYS A 256 16.59 -5.81 15.82
CA LYS A 256 17.41 -6.50 16.83
C LYS A 256 18.86 -6.61 16.35
#